data_f7dfb10a25c9c347881919d21f5128fd
#
_entry.id   f7dfb10a25c9c347881919d21f5128fd
#
_cell.length_a   1.000
_cell.length_b   1.000
_cell.length_c   1.000
_cell.angle_alpha   90.00
_cell.angle_beta   90.00
_cell.angle_gamma   90.00
#
_symmetry.space_group_name_H-M   'P 1'
#
loop_
_entity.id
_entity.type
_entity.pdbx_description
1 polymer ?
#
loop_
_entity_poly.entity_id
_entity_poly.type
_entity_poly.pdbx_seq_one_letter_code
_entity_poly.pdbx_strand_id
1 'polypeptide(L)'
;RTDYGKTVLAACFVNDLATVLALGFLFSPFSLKTLVFVAVAVVVFAILPWLTPRFFHRFGGRPSELEAKFLMLCLFGMGALASWADSEAVLPAYLIGMVLAGTVGKDHALIRRLRTLTFGLLTPFYFIRAGSLVSVPALVAAPAGLLVLLLTKMLAKVVGVYPVTKLYRSPDREAAYTTLLMSTGLTFGTISALFGLSHGVIDEGQYSALVAAVVGSAVVPTLIANAFFMPRHLLDEAVDAGDPMPPVARPQPSARRGT
;
A
#
# COMPACT_ATOMS: atom_id res chain seq x y z
N ARG A 1 3.74 18.76 -6.76
CA ARG A 1 4.62 17.54 -6.73
C ARG A 1 6.01 17.94 -6.30
N THR A 2 6.20 18.23 -5.02
CA THR A 2 7.48 18.62 -4.45
C THR A 2 8.45 17.43 -4.40
N ASP A 3 9.76 17.67 -4.48
CA ASP A 3 10.77 16.61 -4.35
C ASP A 3 10.73 15.96 -2.97
N TYR A 4 10.37 16.72 -1.94
CA TYR A 4 10.06 16.20 -0.61
C TYR A 4 8.94 15.13 -0.66
N GLY A 5 7.81 15.42 -1.32
CA GLY A 5 6.72 14.45 -1.45
C GLY A 5 7.11 13.19 -2.22
N LYS A 6 7.96 13.31 -3.25
CA LYS A 6 8.51 12.15 -3.98
C LYS A 6 9.41 11.31 -3.08
N THR A 7 10.24 11.94 -2.25
CA THR A 7 11.14 11.25 -1.31
C THR A 7 10.36 10.49 -0.25
N VAL A 8 9.33 11.10 0.36
CA VAL A 8 8.45 10.43 1.33
C VAL A 8 7.74 9.24 0.67
N LEU A 9 7.22 9.41 -0.54
CA LEU A 9 6.57 8.34 -1.29
C LEU A 9 7.53 7.18 -1.59
N ALA A 10 8.75 7.48 -2.04
CA ALA A 10 9.79 6.49 -2.29
C ALA A 10 10.16 5.72 -1.00
N ALA A 11 10.31 6.42 0.13
CA ALA A 11 10.55 5.79 1.41
C ALA A 11 9.42 4.85 1.85
N CYS A 12 8.15 5.22 1.58
CA CYS A 12 7.00 4.34 1.83
C CYS A 12 7.09 3.07 0.97
N PHE A 13 7.40 3.18 -0.32
CA PHE A 13 7.56 2.01 -1.19
C PHE A 13 8.68 1.07 -0.74
N VAL A 14 9.82 1.60 -0.31
CA VAL A 14 10.93 0.79 0.22
C VAL A 14 10.53 0.09 1.52
N ASN A 15 9.83 0.80 2.42
CA ASN A 15 9.30 0.21 3.65
C ASN A 15 8.30 -0.92 3.36
N ASP A 16 7.41 -0.73 2.38
CA ASP A 16 6.42 -1.72 1.97
C ASP A 16 7.11 -2.95 1.39
N LEU A 17 8.09 -2.76 0.49
CA LEU A 17 8.89 -3.86 -0.07
C LEU A 17 9.61 -4.64 1.05
N ALA A 18 10.25 -3.96 1.99
CA ALA A 18 10.93 -4.60 3.10
C ALA A 18 9.95 -5.42 3.98
N THR A 19 8.75 -4.90 4.21
CA THR A 19 7.71 -5.61 4.97
C THR A 19 7.25 -6.87 4.25
N VAL A 20 7.02 -6.81 2.94
CA VAL A 20 6.60 -7.96 2.13
C VAL A 20 7.69 -9.02 2.06
N LEU A 21 8.95 -8.60 1.89
CA LEU A 21 10.09 -9.52 1.92
C LEU A 21 10.22 -10.21 3.28
N ALA A 22 10.13 -9.44 4.37
CA ALA A 22 10.18 -10.00 5.73
C ALA A 22 9.04 -10.99 5.96
N LEU A 23 7.81 -10.68 5.53
CA LEU A 23 6.67 -11.58 5.64
C LEU A 23 6.92 -12.88 4.87
N GLY A 24 7.41 -12.79 3.63
CA GLY A 24 7.75 -13.95 2.82
C GLY A 24 8.84 -14.82 3.44
N PHE A 25 9.90 -14.22 3.99
CA PHE A 25 10.99 -14.97 4.63
C PHE A 25 10.59 -15.62 5.96
N LEU A 26 9.79 -14.93 6.77
CA LEU A 26 9.44 -15.41 8.12
C LEU A 26 8.35 -16.49 8.09
N PHE A 27 7.44 -16.43 7.15
CA PHE A 27 6.23 -17.25 7.16
C PHE A 27 6.12 -18.23 6.00
N SER A 28 6.98 -18.15 4.98
CA SER A 28 6.95 -19.10 3.88
C SER A 28 7.56 -20.44 4.32
N PRO A 29 6.81 -21.55 4.24
CA PRO A 29 7.35 -22.87 4.58
C PRO A 29 8.41 -23.28 3.56
N PHE A 30 9.54 -23.80 4.01
CA PHE A 30 10.56 -24.40 3.14
C PHE A 30 10.06 -25.76 2.65
N SER A 31 9.29 -25.78 1.60
CA SER A 31 8.72 -26.97 0.97
C SER A 31 9.15 -27.09 -0.49
N LEU A 32 9.00 -28.29 -1.07
CA LEU A 32 9.21 -28.48 -2.50
C LEU A 32 8.29 -27.60 -3.35
N LYS A 33 7.06 -27.37 -2.89
CA LYS A 33 6.11 -26.44 -3.53
C LYS A 33 6.64 -25.02 -3.58
N THR A 34 7.24 -24.54 -2.47
CA THR A 34 7.85 -23.21 -2.38
C THR A 34 9.03 -23.09 -3.34
N LEU A 35 9.85 -24.14 -3.48
CA LEU A 35 10.95 -24.15 -4.45
C LEU A 35 10.43 -24.06 -5.89
N VAL A 36 9.38 -24.83 -6.23
CA VAL A 36 8.72 -24.74 -7.55
C VAL A 36 8.15 -23.34 -7.78
N PHE A 37 7.47 -22.78 -6.80
CA PHE A 37 6.94 -21.41 -6.87
C PHE A 37 8.04 -20.38 -7.16
N VAL A 38 9.15 -20.42 -6.41
CA VAL A 38 10.29 -19.52 -6.60
C VAL A 38 10.91 -19.71 -7.99
N ALA A 39 11.11 -20.95 -8.44
CA ALA A 39 11.65 -21.22 -9.77
C ALA A 39 10.75 -20.67 -10.89
N VAL A 40 9.44 -20.89 -10.80
CA VAL A 40 8.46 -20.34 -11.76
C VAL A 40 8.43 -18.82 -11.69
N ALA A 41 8.47 -18.22 -10.49
CA ALA A 41 8.48 -16.79 -10.30
C ALA A 41 9.71 -16.15 -10.97
N VAL A 42 10.90 -16.71 -10.79
CA VAL A 42 12.14 -16.24 -11.43
C VAL A 42 12.00 -16.29 -12.96
N VAL A 43 11.50 -17.39 -13.51
CA VAL A 43 11.29 -17.53 -14.96
C VAL A 43 10.27 -16.51 -15.47
N VAL A 44 9.15 -16.33 -14.78
CA VAL A 44 8.11 -15.35 -15.15
C VAL A 44 8.69 -13.94 -15.12
N PHE A 45 9.40 -13.55 -14.07
CA PHE A 45 10.00 -12.21 -13.94
C PHE A 45 11.09 -11.94 -14.98
N ALA A 46 11.86 -12.95 -15.37
CA ALA A 46 12.84 -12.83 -16.44
C ALA A 46 12.18 -12.65 -17.82
N ILE A 47 11.09 -13.35 -18.07
CA ILE A 47 10.39 -13.33 -19.38
C ILE A 47 9.46 -12.11 -19.50
N LEU A 48 8.84 -11.66 -18.44
CA LEU A 48 7.80 -10.66 -18.44
C LEU A 48 8.20 -9.32 -19.08
N PRO A 49 9.39 -8.73 -18.81
CA PRO A 49 9.84 -7.49 -19.45
C PRO A 49 9.99 -7.60 -20.97
N TRP A 50 10.30 -8.79 -21.47
CA TRP A 50 10.43 -9.06 -22.89
C TRP A 50 9.08 -9.39 -23.54
N LEU A 51 8.23 -10.16 -22.86
CA LEU A 51 6.94 -10.59 -23.36
C LEU A 51 5.93 -9.46 -23.42
N THR A 52 5.85 -8.63 -22.37
CA THR A 52 4.84 -7.59 -22.23
C THR A 52 4.86 -6.56 -23.36
N PRO A 53 6.01 -5.97 -23.78
CA PRO A 53 6.05 -5.03 -24.89
C PRO A 53 5.60 -5.68 -26.21
N ARG A 54 6.00 -6.93 -26.45
CA ARG A 54 5.60 -7.68 -27.66
C ARG A 54 4.12 -7.96 -27.69
N PHE A 55 3.55 -8.37 -26.54
CA PHE A 55 2.12 -8.60 -26.40
C PHE A 55 1.33 -7.32 -26.64
N PHE A 56 1.75 -6.22 -26.03
CA PHE A 56 1.11 -4.91 -26.19
C PHE A 56 1.21 -4.40 -27.63
N HIS A 57 2.36 -4.56 -28.30
CA HIS A 57 2.50 -4.18 -29.69
C HIS A 57 1.59 -5.00 -30.63
N ARG A 58 1.40 -6.30 -30.34
CA ARG A 58 0.61 -7.20 -31.18
C ARG A 58 -0.90 -7.10 -30.94
N PHE A 59 -1.32 -6.86 -29.71
CA PHE A 59 -2.71 -6.95 -29.28
C PHE A 59 -3.25 -5.64 -28.66
N GLY A 60 -2.41 -4.66 -28.47
CA GLY A 60 -2.76 -3.40 -27.83
C GLY A 60 -3.69 -2.52 -28.67
N GLY A 61 -4.30 -1.53 -28.02
CA GLY A 61 -5.19 -0.57 -28.65
C GLY A 61 -6.54 -1.14 -29.09
N ARG A 62 -6.87 -2.38 -28.73
CA ARG A 62 -8.16 -3.00 -29.06
C ARG A 62 -9.22 -2.65 -28.01
N PRO A 63 -10.49 -2.47 -28.44
CA PRO A 63 -11.59 -2.20 -27.50
C PRO A 63 -11.78 -3.26 -26.42
N SER A 64 -11.27 -4.48 -26.65
CA SER A 64 -11.34 -5.60 -25.71
C SER A 64 -10.37 -5.50 -24.53
N GLU A 65 -9.51 -4.45 -24.46
CA GLU A 65 -8.57 -4.17 -23.37
C GLU A 65 -7.68 -5.37 -22.98
N LEU A 66 -7.09 -6.01 -23.98
CA LEU A 66 -6.27 -7.22 -23.79
C LEU A 66 -5.03 -6.96 -22.92
N GLU A 67 -4.50 -5.72 -22.92
CA GLU A 67 -3.38 -5.34 -22.05
C GLU A 67 -3.74 -5.46 -20.56
N ALA A 68 -4.89 -4.90 -20.17
CA ALA A 68 -5.36 -4.99 -18.79
C ALA A 68 -5.63 -6.45 -18.38
N LYS A 69 -6.26 -7.23 -19.26
CA LYS A 69 -6.54 -8.65 -19.03
C LYS A 69 -5.26 -9.48 -18.90
N PHE A 70 -4.24 -9.19 -19.71
CA PHE A 70 -2.94 -9.84 -19.62
C PHE A 70 -2.27 -9.57 -18.26
N LEU A 71 -2.29 -8.32 -17.79
CA LEU A 71 -1.74 -7.97 -16.49
C LEU A 71 -2.51 -8.65 -15.34
N MET A 72 -3.85 -8.68 -15.43
CA MET A 72 -4.67 -9.40 -14.44
C MET A 72 -4.37 -10.90 -14.45
N LEU A 73 -4.19 -11.51 -15.62
CA LEU A 73 -3.80 -12.92 -15.75
C LEU A 73 -2.44 -13.17 -15.05
N CYS A 74 -1.46 -12.32 -15.26
CA CYS A 74 -0.17 -12.45 -14.59
C CYS A 74 -0.30 -12.31 -13.06
N LEU A 75 -1.06 -11.32 -12.57
CA LEU A 75 -1.27 -11.09 -11.15
C LEU A 75 -2.01 -12.23 -10.48
N PHE A 76 -3.16 -12.63 -11.02
CA PHE A 76 -3.96 -13.72 -10.44
C PHE A 76 -3.31 -15.08 -10.63
N GLY A 77 -2.62 -15.32 -11.76
CA GLY A 77 -1.89 -16.55 -12.00
C GLY A 77 -0.74 -16.74 -11.00
N MET A 78 0.06 -15.70 -10.77
CA MET A 78 1.12 -15.75 -9.76
C MET A 78 0.56 -15.80 -8.34
N GLY A 79 -0.56 -15.11 -8.07
CA GLY A 79 -1.25 -15.21 -6.79
C GLY A 79 -1.78 -16.61 -6.51
N ALA A 80 -2.39 -17.26 -7.49
CA ALA A 80 -2.85 -18.64 -7.38
C ALA A 80 -1.69 -19.62 -7.14
N LEU A 81 -0.57 -19.42 -7.85
CA LEU A 81 0.62 -20.23 -7.67
C LEU A 81 1.25 -20.05 -6.27
N ALA A 82 1.29 -18.83 -5.76
CA ALA A 82 1.73 -18.54 -4.40
C ALA A 82 0.83 -19.21 -3.36
N SER A 83 -0.49 -19.10 -3.50
CA SER A 83 -1.46 -19.79 -2.63
C SER A 83 -1.33 -21.30 -2.66
N TRP A 84 -1.07 -21.89 -3.84
CA TRP A 84 -0.81 -23.33 -3.96
C TRP A 84 0.46 -23.77 -3.23
N ALA A 85 1.46 -22.86 -3.18
CA ALA A 85 2.73 -23.10 -2.51
C ALA A 85 2.70 -22.74 -1.00
N ASP A 86 1.54 -22.44 -0.46
CA ASP A 86 1.36 -21.96 0.92
C ASP A 86 2.24 -20.73 1.22
N SER A 87 2.48 -19.90 0.19
CA SER A 87 3.31 -18.70 0.23
C SER A 87 2.45 -17.43 0.09
N GLU A 88 3.03 -16.29 0.51
CA GLU A 88 2.33 -15.01 0.46
C GLU A 88 2.21 -14.47 -0.97
N ALA A 89 0.98 -14.24 -1.44
CA ALA A 89 0.69 -13.81 -2.80
C ALA A 89 1.04 -12.33 -3.08
N VAL A 90 1.26 -11.54 -2.04
CA VAL A 90 1.53 -10.09 -2.18
C VAL A 90 2.90 -9.83 -2.76
N LEU A 91 3.92 -10.64 -2.38
CA LEU A 91 5.28 -10.48 -2.89
C LEU A 91 5.37 -10.60 -4.42
N PRO A 92 4.88 -11.67 -5.07
CA PRO A 92 4.92 -11.76 -6.52
C PRO A 92 4.10 -10.67 -7.21
N ALA A 93 2.96 -10.25 -6.65
CA ALA A 93 2.17 -9.16 -7.21
C ALA A 93 2.93 -7.83 -7.18
N TYR A 94 3.62 -7.53 -6.09
CA TYR A 94 4.46 -6.34 -5.96
C TYR A 94 5.63 -6.36 -6.95
N LEU A 95 6.32 -7.50 -7.08
CA LEU A 95 7.43 -7.67 -8.02
C LEU A 95 6.99 -7.54 -9.48
N ILE A 96 5.81 -8.08 -9.87
CA ILE A 96 5.23 -7.84 -11.19
C ILE A 96 5.08 -6.34 -11.46
N GLY A 97 4.52 -5.60 -10.50
CA GLY A 97 4.36 -4.15 -10.60
C GLY A 97 5.68 -3.44 -10.84
N MET A 98 6.74 -3.79 -10.09
CA MET A 98 8.08 -3.20 -10.25
C MET A 98 8.70 -3.55 -11.60
N VAL A 99 8.68 -4.81 -11.99
CA VAL A 99 9.26 -5.30 -13.26
C VAL A 99 8.60 -4.65 -14.47
N LEU A 100 7.30 -4.42 -14.40
CA LEU A 100 6.53 -3.82 -15.48
C LEU A 100 6.46 -2.30 -15.44
N ALA A 101 6.94 -1.65 -14.38
CA ALA A 101 6.86 -0.19 -14.23
C ALA A 101 7.45 0.57 -15.42
N GLY A 102 8.55 0.11 -15.99
CA GLY A 102 9.20 0.71 -17.15
C GLY A 102 8.39 0.61 -18.45
N THR A 103 7.54 -0.39 -18.60
CA THR A 103 6.71 -0.63 -19.79
C THR A 103 5.31 -0.05 -19.61
N VAL A 104 4.62 -0.46 -18.56
CA VAL A 104 3.24 -0.05 -18.26
C VAL A 104 3.17 1.41 -17.82
N GLY A 105 4.20 1.90 -17.13
CA GLY A 105 4.27 3.27 -16.61
C GLY A 105 4.19 4.36 -17.69
N LYS A 106 4.49 4.03 -18.93
CA LYS A 106 4.40 4.95 -20.08
C LYS A 106 2.97 5.08 -20.63
N ASP A 107 2.11 4.10 -20.38
CA ASP A 107 0.72 4.11 -20.83
C ASP A 107 -0.22 4.65 -19.75
N HIS A 108 -0.43 5.97 -19.75
CA HIS A 108 -1.30 6.64 -18.80
C HIS A 108 -2.77 6.20 -18.88
N ALA A 109 -3.24 5.74 -20.06
CA ALA A 109 -4.60 5.27 -20.21
C ALA A 109 -4.79 3.92 -19.51
N LEU A 110 -3.86 3.00 -19.73
CA LEU A 110 -3.83 1.69 -19.07
C LEU A 110 -3.71 1.84 -17.53
N ILE A 111 -2.80 2.70 -17.05
CA ILE A 111 -2.67 2.97 -15.61
C ILE A 111 -3.98 3.49 -15.02
N ARG A 112 -4.68 4.40 -15.72
CA ARG A 112 -5.96 4.94 -15.26
C ARG A 112 -7.03 3.84 -15.15
N ARG A 113 -7.10 2.94 -16.14
CA ARG A 113 -8.04 1.80 -16.15
C ARG A 113 -7.75 0.83 -15.00
N LEU A 114 -6.49 0.43 -14.83
CA LEU A 114 -6.07 -0.43 -13.72
C LEU A 114 -6.37 0.20 -12.37
N ARG A 115 -6.11 1.50 -12.22
CA ARG A 115 -6.44 2.25 -11.01
C ARG A 115 -7.93 2.26 -10.74
N THR A 116 -8.77 2.49 -11.74
CA THR A 116 -10.23 2.48 -11.60
C THR A 116 -10.71 1.10 -11.14
N LEU A 117 -10.21 0.03 -11.74
CA LEU A 117 -10.55 -1.34 -11.33
C LEU A 117 -10.09 -1.63 -9.90
N THR A 118 -8.86 -1.27 -9.57
CA THR A 118 -8.30 -1.52 -8.25
C THR A 118 -9.02 -0.73 -7.16
N PHE A 119 -9.14 0.58 -7.30
CA PHE A 119 -9.76 1.42 -6.27
C PHE A 119 -11.28 1.35 -6.26
N GLY A 120 -11.91 1.10 -7.43
CA GLY A 120 -13.37 1.01 -7.53
C GLY A 120 -13.94 -0.35 -7.14
N LEU A 121 -13.17 -1.42 -7.27
CA LEU A 121 -13.63 -2.78 -7.03
C LEU A 121 -12.77 -3.54 -6.01
N LEU A 122 -11.50 -3.80 -6.33
CA LEU A 122 -10.68 -4.73 -5.55
C LEU A 122 -10.40 -4.21 -4.13
N THR A 123 -10.03 -2.95 -3.99
CA THR A 123 -9.70 -2.34 -2.69
C THR A 123 -10.88 -2.30 -1.72
N PRO A 124 -12.09 -1.83 -2.11
CA PRO A 124 -13.25 -1.87 -1.23
C PRO A 124 -13.60 -3.28 -0.77
N PHE A 125 -13.63 -4.26 -1.66
CA PHE A 125 -13.93 -5.65 -1.29
C PHE A 125 -12.90 -6.22 -0.33
N TYR A 126 -11.62 -5.92 -0.53
CA TYR A 126 -10.57 -6.33 0.40
C TYR A 126 -10.79 -5.78 1.80
N PHE A 127 -11.05 -4.47 1.93
CA PHE A 127 -11.27 -3.86 3.25
C PHE A 127 -12.59 -4.27 3.91
N ILE A 128 -13.66 -4.49 3.13
CA ILE A 128 -14.91 -5.05 3.64
C ILE A 128 -14.65 -6.45 4.22
N ARG A 129 -13.94 -7.32 3.49
CA ARG A 129 -13.59 -8.65 3.98
C ARG A 129 -12.72 -8.58 5.23
N ALA A 130 -11.67 -7.77 5.24
CA ALA A 130 -10.82 -7.61 6.41
C ALA A 130 -11.59 -7.08 7.62
N GLY A 131 -12.48 -6.12 7.41
CA GLY A 131 -13.33 -5.56 8.46
C GLY A 131 -14.41 -6.52 8.97
N SER A 132 -14.96 -7.38 8.11
CA SER A 132 -16.00 -8.35 8.52
C SER A 132 -15.51 -9.43 9.50
N LEU A 133 -14.19 -9.64 9.56
CA LEU A 133 -13.56 -10.56 10.50
C LEU A 133 -13.22 -9.90 11.85
N VAL A 134 -13.45 -8.59 12.00
CA VAL A 134 -13.19 -7.85 13.23
C VAL A 134 -14.33 -8.06 14.22
N SER A 135 -14.01 -8.62 15.37
CA SER A 135 -14.96 -8.79 16.49
C SER A 135 -15.04 -7.51 17.33
N VAL A 136 -16.10 -6.72 17.15
CA VAL A 136 -16.34 -5.52 17.96
C VAL A 136 -16.46 -5.84 19.46
N PRO A 137 -17.15 -6.93 19.88
CA PRO A 137 -17.18 -7.32 21.28
C PRO A 137 -15.79 -7.59 21.88
N ALA A 138 -14.88 -8.23 21.13
CA ALA A 138 -13.51 -8.49 21.58
C ALA A 138 -12.72 -7.18 21.77
N LEU A 139 -12.91 -6.17 20.91
CA LEU A 139 -12.28 -4.86 21.05
C LEU A 139 -12.77 -4.11 22.30
N VAL A 140 -14.06 -4.18 22.58
CA VAL A 140 -14.64 -3.54 23.77
C VAL A 140 -14.20 -4.24 25.06
N ALA A 141 -14.03 -5.56 25.02
CA ALA A 141 -13.58 -6.35 26.16
C ALA A 141 -12.09 -6.10 26.50
N ALA A 142 -11.25 -5.78 25.53
CA ALA A 142 -9.81 -5.62 25.72
C ALA A 142 -9.26 -4.31 25.13
N PRO A 143 -9.73 -3.13 25.52
CA PRO A 143 -9.30 -1.85 24.94
C PRO A 143 -7.83 -1.54 25.25
N ALA A 144 -7.29 -2.05 26.35
CA ALA A 144 -5.88 -1.88 26.71
C ALA A 144 -4.96 -2.53 25.67
N GLY A 145 -5.29 -3.72 25.15
CA GLY A 145 -4.53 -4.39 24.10
C GLY A 145 -4.45 -3.55 22.82
N LEU A 146 -5.56 -2.99 22.41
CA LEU A 146 -5.63 -2.08 21.26
C LEU A 146 -4.73 -0.84 21.46
N LEU A 147 -4.83 -0.19 22.63
CA LEU A 147 -4.02 1.01 22.93
C LEU A 147 -2.53 0.69 22.97
N VAL A 148 -2.13 -0.43 23.59
CA VAL A 148 -0.72 -0.86 23.64
C VAL A 148 -0.19 -1.09 22.22
N LEU A 149 -0.93 -1.82 21.37
CA LEU A 149 -0.52 -2.07 19.98
C LEU A 149 -0.40 -0.77 19.17
N LEU A 150 -1.37 0.13 19.29
CA LEU A 150 -1.36 1.42 18.61
C LEU A 150 -0.17 2.28 19.06
N LEU A 151 0.03 2.44 20.35
CA LEU A 151 1.12 3.23 20.92
C LEU A 151 2.49 2.64 20.58
N THR A 152 2.66 1.32 20.70
CA THR A 152 3.90 0.63 20.33
C THR A 152 4.22 0.83 18.85
N LYS A 153 3.23 0.71 17.97
CA LYS A 153 3.40 0.94 16.53
C LYS A 153 3.83 2.37 16.23
N MET A 154 3.18 3.36 16.85
CA MET A 154 3.55 4.76 16.69
C MET A 154 4.94 5.05 17.24
N LEU A 155 5.26 4.56 18.44
CA LEU A 155 6.56 4.76 19.07
C LEU A 155 7.69 4.12 18.27
N ALA A 156 7.50 2.91 17.74
CA ALA A 156 8.49 2.25 16.88
C ALA A 156 8.83 3.11 15.65
N LYS A 157 7.84 3.79 15.05
CA LYS A 157 8.09 4.70 13.93
C LYS A 157 8.76 6.00 14.36
N VAL A 158 8.42 6.54 15.52
CA VAL A 158 9.13 7.71 16.07
C VAL A 158 10.60 7.37 16.31
N VAL A 159 10.88 6.24 16.93
CA VAL A 159 12.27 5.81 17.21
C VAL A 159 13.04 5.45 15.93
N GLY A 160 12.38 4.83 14.95
CA GLY A 160 13.04 4.40 13.72
C GLY A 160 13.16 5.48 12.64
N VAL A 161 12.12 6.29 12.44
CA VAL A 161 12.07 7.25 11.30
C VAL A 161 12.58 8.63 11.71
N TYR A 162 12.18 9.14 12.87
CA TYR A 162 12.52 10.51 13.27
C TYR A 162 14.05 10.77 13.34
N PRO A 163 14.88 9.89 13.96
CA PRO A 163 16.34 10.11 13.98
C PRO A 163 16.95 10.10 12.57
N VAL A 164 16.43 9.23 11.69
CA VAL A 164 16.92 9.15 10.31
C VAL A 164 16.62 10.45 9.55
N THR A 165 15.41 10.99 9.66
CA THR A 165 15.06 12.28 9.03
C THR A 165 15.92 13.42 9.57
N LYS A 166 16.27 13.40 10.85
CA LYS A 166 17.20 14.39 11.46
C LYS A 166 18.63 14.22 10.97
N LEU A 167 19.09 12.98 10.72
CA LEU A 167 20.40 12.71 10.12
C LEU A 167 20.54 13.34 8.73
N TYR A 168 19.44 13.35 7.96
CA TYR A 168 19.37 14.04 6.67
C TYR A 168 19.11 15.54 6.76
N ARG A 169 19.26 16.12 7.96
CA ARG A 169 19.13 17.56 8.25
C ARG A 169 17.75 18.16 7.92
N SER A 170 16.72 17.34 7.92
CA SER A 170 15.36 17.85 7.76
C SER A 170 14.97 18.77 8.93
N PRO A 171 14.26 19.88 8.68
CA PRO A 171 13.68 20.72 9.73
C PRO A 171 12.76 19.89 10.65
N ASP A 172 12.64 20.27 11.92
CA ASP A 172 11.87 19.52 12.92
C ASP A 172 10.43 19.28 12.49
N ARG A 173 9.83 20.26 11.85
CA ARG A 173 8.45 20.19 11.38
C ARG A 173 8.26 19.15 10.26
N GLU A 174 9.18 19.10 9.31
CA GLU A 174 9.19 18.15 8.22
C GLU A 174 9.54 16.74 8.72
N ALA A 175 10.49 16.64 9.64
CA ALA A 175 10.87 15.37 10.26
C ALA A 175 9.68 14.76 11.02
N ALA A 176 8.94 15.56 11.81
CA ALA A 176 7.75 15.14 12.51
C ALA A 176 6.62 14.75 11.53
N TYR A 177 6.39 15.55 10.49
CA TYR A 177 5.39 15.27 9.46
C TYR A 177 5.66 13.94 8.75
N THR A 178 6.90 13.74 8.28
CA THR A 178 7.33 12.48 7.63
C THR A 178 7.14 11.29 8.56
N THR A 179 7.58 11.42 9.83
CA THR A 179 7.47 10.33 10.81
C THR A 179 6.02 9.93 11.06
N LEU A 180 5.13 10.90 11.21
CA LEU A 180 3.71 10.65 11.42
C LEU A 180 3.05 10.05 10.18
N LEU A 181 3.35 10.51 8.97
CA LEU A 181 2.85 9.90 7.75
C LEU A 181 3.36 8.47 7.56
N MET A 182 4.63 8.20 7.86
CA MET A 182 5.20 6.86 7.79
C MET A 182 4.74 5.93 8.92
N SER A 183 4.03 6.45 9.93
CA SER A 183 3.37 5.61 10.95
C SER A 183 2.12 4.90 10.42
N THR A 184 1.58 5.35 9.29
CA THR A 184 0.50 4.69 8.60
C THR A 184 0.99 3.40 7.97
N GLY A 185 0.16 2.39 7.91
CA GLY A 185 0.54 1.09 7.32
C GLY A 185 -0.70 0.21 7.20
N LEU A 186 -1.78 0.81 6.62
CA LEU A 186 -3.09 0.19 6.58
C LEU A 186 -3.09 -1.11 5.77
N THR A 187 -2.54 -1.07 4.56
CA THR A 187 -2.61 -2.21 3.62
C THR A 187 -1.79 -3.39 4.14
N PHE A 188 -0.49 -3.20 4.37
CA PHE A 188 0.38 -4.30 4.79
C PHE A 188 0.12 -4.75 6.23
N GLY A 189 -0.33 -3.86 7.10
CA GLY A 189 -0.75 -4.23 8.45
C GLY A 189 -1.97 -5.15 8.45
N THR A 190 -2.97 -4.88 7.61
CA THR A 190 -4.15 -5.75 7.48
C THR A 190 -3.83 -7.06 6.76
N ILE A 191 -2.95 -7.04 5.75
CA ILE A 191 -2.49 -8.26 5.06
C ILE A 191 -1.77 -9.18 6.04
N SER A 192 -0.81 -8.66 6.82
CA SER A 192 -0.06 -9.45 7.81
C SER A 192 -0.96 -10.01 8.89
N ALA A 193 -1.93 -9.24 9.38
CA ALA A 193 -2.91 -9.70 10.37
C ALA A 193 -3.80 -10.81 9.78
N LEU A 194 -4.29 -10.66 8.55
CA LEU A 194 -5.11 -11.65 7.88
C LEU A 194 -4.33 -12.95 7.61
N PHE A 195 -3.06 -12.82 7.22
CA PHE A 195 -2.16 -13.95 7.07
C PHE A 195 -2.01 -14.70 8.40
N GLY A 196 -1.71 -13.99 9.48
CA GLY A 196 -1.60 -14.57 10.82
C GLY A 196 -2.85 -15.31 11.27
N LEU A 197 -4.03 -14.75 11.01
CA LEU A 197 -5.31 -15.40 11.33
C LEU A 197 -5.54 -16.66 10.48
N SER A 198 -5.31 -16.57 9.16
CA SER A 198 -5.56 -17.69 8.24
C SER A 198 -4.63 -18.88 8.46
N HIS A 199 -3.45 -18.65 9.01
CA HIS A 199 -2.47 -19.71 9.35
C HIS A 199 -2.49 -20.11 10.83
N GLY A 200 -3.44 -19.60 11.61
CA GLY A 200 -3.59 -19.95 13.03
C GLY A 200 -2.47 -19.44 13.93
N VAL A 201 -1.70 -18.44 13.50
CA VAL A 201 -0.63 -17.79 14.28
C VAL A 201 -1.22 -16.88 15.35
N ILE A 202 -2.36 -16.24 15.03
CA ILE A 202 -3.11 -15.36 15.94
C ILE A 202 -4.58 -15.78 15.98
N ASP A 203 -5.24 -15.49 17.09
CA ASP A 203 -6.67 -15.69 17.27
C ASP A 203 -7.52 -14.49 16.75
N GLU A 204 -8.84 -14.65 16.73
CA GLU A 204 -9.77 -13.60 16.27
C GLU A 204 -9.73 -12.33 17.10
N GLY A 205 -9.49 -12.45 18.41
CA GLY A 205 -9.37 -11.31 19.32
C GLY A 205 -8.11 -10.50 19.02
N GLN A 206 -6.98 -11.17 18.85
CA GLN A 206 -5.70 -10.59 18.47
C GLN A 206 -5.77 -9.97 17.08
N TYR A 207 -6.41 -10.64 16.11
CA TYR A 207 -6.67 -10.10 14.77
C TYR A 207 -7.45 -8.80 14.86
N SER A 208 -8.54 -8.79 15.62
CA SER A 208 -9.39 -7.62 15.79
C SER A 208 -8.63 -6.44 16.38
N ALA A 209 -7.82 -6.68 17.42
CA ALA A 209 -6.99 -5.64 18.03
C ALA A 209 -5.90 -5.12 17.06
N LEU A 210 -5.25 -6.00 16.29
CA LEU A 210 -4.26 -5.61 15.30
C LEU A 210 -4.87 -4.77 14.17
N VAL A 211 -5.99 -5.20 13.59
CA VAL A 211 -6.65 -4.45 12.50
C VAL A 211 -7.13 -3.10 13.00
N ALA A 212 -7.73 -3.03 14.20
CA ALA A 212 -8.15 -1.76 14.79
C ALA A 212 -6.96 -0.83 15.07
N ALA A 213 -5.84 -1.36 15.57
CA ALA A 213 -4.61 -0.59 15.76
C ALA A 213 -4.03 -0.08 14.44
N VAL A 214 -4.10 -0.89 13.39
CA VAL A 214 -3.66 -0.52 12.04
C VAL A 214 -4.52 0.60 11.47
N VAL A 215 -5.85 0.51 11.59
CA VAL A 215 -6.79 1.56 11.18
C VAL A 215 -6.55 2.84 12.00
N GLY A 216 -6.45 2.72 13.32
CA GLY A 216 -6.14 3.83 14.22
C GLY A 216 -4.83 4.54 13.84
N SER A 217 -3.80 3.76 13.49
CA SER A 217 -2.50 4.31 13.05
C SER A 217 -2.54 4.99 11.67
N ALA A 218 -3.53 4.70 10.86
CA ALA A 218 -3.73 5.41 9.60
C ALA A 218 -4.45 6.75 9.80
N VAL A 219 -5.37 6.82 10.76
CA VAL A 219 -6.20 8.00 11.01
C VAL A 219 -5.51 8.98 11.96
N VAL A 220 -5.15 8.52 13.16
CA VAL A 220 -4.66 9.40 14.24
C VAL A 220 -3.39 10.16 13.87
N PRO A 221 -2.28 9.51 13.43
CA PRO A 221 -1.06 10.23 13.06
C PRO A 221 -1.27 11.16 11.87
N THR A 222 -2.10 10.76 10.89
CA THR A 222 -2.38 11.58 9.71
C THR A 222 -3.13 12.85 10.07
N LEU A 223 -4.10 12.78 10.96
CA LEU A 223 -4.82 13.96 11.47
C LEU A 223 -3.86 14.90 12.22
N ILE A 224 -3.02 14.37 13.11
CA ILE A 224 -2.03 15.14 13.85
C ILE A 224 -1.02 15.78 12.89
N ALA A 225 -0.49 15.03 11.92
CA ALA A 225 0.45 15.52 10.93
C ALA A 225 -0.15 16.70 10.14
N ASN A 226 -1.34 16.56 9.61
CA ASN A 226 -1.99 17.60 8.81
C ASN A 226 -2.41 18.81 9.63
N ALA A 227 -2.84 18.62 10.88
CA ALA A 227 -3.26 19.74 11.75
C ALA A 227 -2.09 20.59 12.24
N PHE A 228 -0.97 19.96 12.65
CA PHE A 228 0.10 20.63 13.38
C PHE A 228 1.43 20.75 12.63
N PHE A 229 1.75 19.81 11.75
CA PHE A 229 3.09 19.68 11.16
C PHE A 229 3.13 19.86 9.64
N MET A 230 2.00 20.13 8.97
CA MET A 230 1.98 20.29 7.50
C MET A 230 2.98 21.37 7.06
N PRO A 231 3.95 21.05 6.17
CA PRO A 231 4.96 21.99 5.69
C PRO A 231 4.38 22.87 4.57
N ARG A 232 3.62 23.91 4.94
CA ARG A 232 2.89 24.78 4.00
C ARG A 232 3.83 25.51 3.04
N HIS A 233 5.02 25.89 3.49
CA HIS A 233 6.04 26.56 2.64
C HIS A 233 6.41 25.73 1.39
N LEU A 234 6.46 24.40 1.49
CA LEU A 234 6.75 23.55 0.34
C LEU A 234 5.56 23.44 -0.64
N LEU A 235 4.35 23.73 -0.18
CA LEU A 235 3.15 23.75 -1.01
C LEU A 235 3.05 25.06 -1.79
N ASP A 236 3.40 26.17 -1.18
CA ASP A 236 3.40 27.50 -1.79
C ASP A 236 4.46 27.57 -2.91
N GLU A 237 5.67 27.05 -2.68
CA GLU A 237 6.71 26.93 -3.72
C GLU A 237 6.25 26.11 -4.93
N ALA A 238 5.48 25.04 -4.72
CA ALA A 238 4.97 24.20 -5.82
C ALA A 238 3.88 24.93 -6.63
N VAL A 239 3.12 25.82 -6.01
CA VAL A 239 2.11 26.66 -6.70
C VAL A 239 2.80 27.72 -7.55
N ASP A 240 3.84 28.35 -7.03
CA ASP A 240 4.61 29.38 -7.74
C ASP A 240 5.42 28.78 -8.91
N ALA A 241 5.83 27.53 -8.81
CA ALA A 241 6.50 26.79 -9.90
C ALA A 241 5.56 26.35 -11.04
N GLY A 242 4.26 26.68 -10.99
CA GLY A 242 3.30 26.40 -12.07
C GLY A 242 2.86 24.93 -12.20
N ASP A 243 3.09 24.11 -11.20
CA ASP A 243 2.63 22.71 -11.18
C ASP A 243 1.09 22.70 -10.94
N PRO A 244 0.26 22.07 -11.80
CA PRO A 244 -1.19 22.07 -11.64
C PRO A 244 -1.57 21.38 -10.34
N MET A 245 -2.14 22.13 -9.41
CA MET A 245 -2.73 21.55 -8.19
C MET A 245 -3.78 20.50 -8.56
N PRO A 246 -3.82 19.35 -7.85
CA PRO A 246 -4.98 18.48 -7.93
C PRO A 246 -6.21 19.30 -7.50
N PRO A 247 -7.38 19.13 -8.16
CA PRO A 247 -8.57 19.91 -7.82
C PRO A 247 -8.94 19.62 -6.37
N VAL A 248 -8.60 20.54 -5.48
CA VAL A 248 -9.21 20.60 -4.16
C VAL A 248 -10.67 20.93 -4.43
N ALA A 249 -11.58 20.03 -4.03
CA ALA A 249 -13.01 20.27 -4.12
C ALA A 249 -13.31 21.59 -3.41
N ARG A 250 -13.46 22.67 -4.15
CA ARG A 250 -13.94 23.93 -3.61
C ARG A 250 -15.37 23.69 -3.14
N PRO A 251 -15.73 24.06 -1.90
CA PRO A 251 -17.12 24.08 -1.51
C PRO A 251 -17.87 24.93 -2.54
N GLN A 252 -18.84 24.34 -3.23
CA GLN A 252 -19.69 25.11 -4.14
C GLN A 252 -20.36 26.21 -3.30
N PRO A 253 -20.28 27.48 -3.73
CA PRO A 253 -21.03 28.54 -3.07
C PRO A 253 -22.52 28.14 -3.16
N SER A 254 -23.15 28.03 -2.00
CA SER A 254 -24.57 27.74 -1.89
C SER A 254 -25.31 28.70 -2.82
N ALA A 255 -25.98 28.16 -3.84
CA ALA A 255 -26.89 28.91 -4.67
C ALA A 255 -27.89 29.59 -3.76
N ARG A 256 -27.78 30.90 -3.59
CA ARG A 256 -28.83 31.72 -2.97
C ARG A 256 -30.09 31.49 -3.82
N ARG A 257 -31.06 30.77 -3.27
CA ARG A 257 -32.41 30.77 -3.77
C ARG A 257 -32.91 32.20 -3.60
N GLY A 258 -32.98 32.92 -4.70
CA GLY A 258 -33.72 34.17 -4.81
C GLY A 258 -35.19 33.84 -4.74
N THR A 259 -35.88 34.52 -3.88
CA THR A 259 -37.34 34.59 -3.69
C THR A 259 -38.04 34.96 -4.98
#